data_b65c8837fcf8e1b0da1a7909ed53b7e4
#
_entry.id   b65c8837fcf8e1b0da1a7909ed53b7e4
#
_cell.length_a   1.000
_cell.length_b   1.000
_cell.length_c   1.000
_cell.angle_alpha   90.00
_cell.angle_beta   90.00
_cell.angle_gamma   90.00
#
_symmetry.space_group_name_H-M   'P 1'
#
loop_
_entity.id
_entity.type
_entity.pdbx_description
1 polymer ?
#
loop_
_entity_poly.entity_id
_entity_poly.type
_entity_poly.pdbx_seq_one_letter_code
_entity_poly.pdbx_strand_id
1 'polypeptide(L)'
;MMKCIVLFLIIILNYKYAIGRNVGETEITTDDGIEVFQEEKYYLLKKNVEIVSDEFELNGDLVKIYFEKDLYDIQELIASTGVIFKSNEYNIEGKGETLKFNIQNEKINVSGEKSELFLETTEMFSDGSITVNNLAGSFSIEGSNSKIISDTIFITGFTINGILVNKNGTREISNLEVYDENILSIITEDTEMFSKKAFYDREESIIE
;
A
#
# COMPACT_ATOMS: atom_id res chain seq x y z
N MET A 1 -57.99 1.70 -10.71
CA MET A 1 -57.19 2.49 -9.75
C MET A 1 -56.45 1.62 -8.73
N MET A 2 -57.03 0.53 -8.19
CA MET A 2 -56.38 -0.31 -7.15
C MET A 2 -55.10 -1.04 -7.61
N LYS A 3 -54.97 -1.45 -8.89
CA LYS A 3 -53.76 -2.14 -9.43
C LYS A 3 -52.52 -1.21 -9.52
N CYS A 4 -52.71 0.08 -9.77
CA CYS A 4 -51.59 1.04 -9.83
C CYS A 4 -51.01 1.38 -8.45
N ILE A 5 -51.85 1.37 -7.38
CA ILE A 5 -51.45 1.63 -6.00
C ILE A 5 -50.58 0.48 -5.48
N VAL A 6 -50.92 -0.78 -5.80
CA VAL A 6 -50.11 -1.96 -5.40
C VAL A 6 -48.73 -1.96 -6.08
N LEU A 7 -48.67 -1.57 -7.35
CA LEU A 7 -47.39 -1.48 -8.07
C LEU A 7 -46.48 -0.38 -7.51
N PHE A 8 -47.05 0.75 -7.11
CA PHE A 8 -46.31 1.85 -6.49
C PHE A 8 -45.77 1.48 -5.09
N LEU A 9 -46.57 0.69 -4.31
CA LEU A 9 -46.16 0.20 -2.99
C LEU A 9 -44.99 -0.81 -3.09
N ILE A 10 -44.96 -1.66 -4.13
CA ILE A 10 -43.90 -2.63 -4.36
C ILE A 10 -42.57 -1.93 -4.75
N ILE A 11 -42.63 -0.81 -5.46
CA ILE A 11 -41.46 -0.01 -5.82
C ILE A 11 -40.83 0.65 -4.58
N ILE A 12 -41.65 1.12 -3.63
CA ILE A 12 -41.16 1.75 -2.39
C ILE A 12 -40.47 0.73 -1.47
N LEU A 13 -40.89 -0.53 -1.47
CA LEU A 13 -40.32 -1.59 -0.63
C LEU A 13 -38.94 -2.09 -1.12
N ASN A 14 -38.50 -1.70 -2.32
CA ASN A 14 -37.18 -2.10 -2.88
C ASN A 14 -36.11 -1.02 -2.74
N TYR A 15 -36.38 0.10 -2.08
CA TYR A 15 -35.30 1.02 -1.70
C TYR A 15 -34.49 0.40 -0.56
N LYS A 16 -33.47 -0.38 -0.91
CA LYS A 16 -32.37 -0.63 0.00
C LYS A 16 -31.69 0.74 0.17
N TYR A 17 -31.90 1.35 1.33
CA TYR A 17 -31.04 2.45 1.75
C TYR A 17 -29.65 1.86 1.86
N ALA A 18 -28.76 2.22 0.93
CA ALA A 18 -27.34 2.11 1.18
C ALA A 18 -27.06 3.10 2.30
N ILE A 19 -27.05 2.63 3.54
CA ILE A 19 -26.56 3.40 4.68
C ILE A 19 -25.05 3.45 4.42
N GLY A 20 -24.58 4.57 3.92
CA GLY A 20 -23.14 4.80 3.79
C GLY A 20 -22.50 4.78 5.18
N ARG A 21 -21.25 4.35 5.25
CA ARG A 21 -20.43 4.40 6.45
C ARG A 21 -20.42 5.82 7.04
N ASN A 22 -20.56 5.96 8.37
CA ASN A 22 -20.39 7.25 9.02
C ASN A 22 -18.89 7.60 9.11
N VAL A 23 -18.58 8.89 9.14
CA VAL A 23 -17.22 9.38 9.37
C VAL A 23 -16.71 8.88 10.73
N GLY A 24 -15.49 8.34 10.77
CA GLY A 24 -14.87 7.75 11.96
C GLY A 24 -15.23 6.28 12.23
N GLU A 25 -16.09 5.65 11.44
CA GLU A 25 -16.39 4.22 11.55
C GLU A 25 -15.46 3.43 10.61
N THR A 26 -15.10 2.20 11.02
CA THR A 26 -14.46 1.21 10.15
C THR A 26 -15.49 0.18 9.75
N GLU A 27 -15.69 0.00 8.45
CA GLU A 27 -16.53 -1.05 7.90
C GLU A 27 -15.67 -2.24 7.50
N ILE A 28 -16.08 -3.44 7.92
CA ILE A 28 -15.41 -4.69 7.60
C ILE A 28 -16.42 -5.63 6.99
N THR A 29 -16.15 -6.10 5.77
CA THR A 29 -16.95 -7.12 5.09
C THR A 29 -16.09 -8.35 4.79
N THR A 30 -16.69 -9.53 4.86
CA THR A 30 -16.06 -10.82 4.57
C THR A 30 -17.13 -11.89 4.35
N ASP A 31 -16.87 -12.86 3.48
CA ASP A 31 -17.83 -13.94 3.19
C ASP A 31 -17.88 -15.02 4.27
N ASP A 32 -16.78 -15.28 5.00
CA ASP A 32 -16.68 -16.35 6.01
C ASP A 32 -16.82 -15.83 7.47
N GLY A 33 -17.02 -14.52 7.66
CA GLY A 33 -17.13 -13.91 8.99
C GLY A 33 -15.78 -13.65 9.66
N ILE A 34 -15.83 -13.33 10.94
CA ILE A 34 -14.67 -12.92 11.74
C ILE A 34 -14.43 -13.96 12.84
N GLU A 35 -13.24 -14.56 12.87
CA GLU A 35 -12.77 -15.42 13.94
C GLU A 35 -11.89 -14.61 14.91
N VAL A 36 -12.10 -14.76 16.21
CA VAL A 36 -11.37 -14.01 17.24
C VAL A 36 -10.47 -14.93 18.02
N PHE A 37 -9.18 -14.65 18.01
CA PHE A 37 -8.14 -15.39 18.74
C PHE A 37 -7.63 -14.50 19.88
N GLN A 38 -8.30 -14.57 21.05
CA GLN A 38 -8.03 -13.66 22.16
C GLN A 38 -6.68 -13.89 22.83
N GLU A 39 -6.22 -15.13 22.93
CA GLU A 39 -4.93 -15.48 23.55
C GLU A 39 -3.77 -15.01 22.68
N GLU A 40 -3.88 -15.19 21.36
CA GLU A 40 -2.90 -14.78 20.35
C GLU A 40 -3.06 -13.32 19.90
N LYS A 41 -4.13 -12.66 20.36
CA LYS A 41 -4.45 -11.25 20.11
C LYS A 41 -4.56 -10.88 18.63
N TYR A 42 -5.32 -11.64 17.85
CA TYR A 42 -5.65 -11.27 16.48
C TYR A 42 -7.07 -11.65 16.07
N TYR A 43 -7.56 -10.95 15.05
CA TYR A 43 -8.74 -11.31 14.28
C TYR A 43 -8.32 -11.95 12.97
N LEU A 44 -9.07 -12.95 12.53
CA LEU A 44 -8.89 -13.60 11.24
C LEU A 44 -10.16 -13.44 10.41
N LEU A 45 -9.99 -12.83 9.24
CA LEU A 45 -11.02 -12.65 8.23
C LEU A 45 -10.64 -13.42 6.97
N LYS A 46 -11.61 -14.06 6.33
CA LYS A 46 -11.39 -14.95 5.19
C LYS A 46 -12.40 -14.70 4.09
N LYS A 47 -11.95 -14.81 2.84
CA LYS A 47 -12.68 -14.66 1.58
C LYS A 47 -13.30 -13.29 1.37
N ASN A 48 -12.90 -12.67 0.28
CA ASN A 48 -13.41 -11.38 -0.16
C ASN A 48 -13.47 -10.35 0.99
N VAL A 49 -12.34 -10.25 1.71
CA VAL A 49 -12.22 -9.31 2.82
C VAL A 49 -12.06 -7.91 2.27
N GLU A 50 -12.92 -7.00 2.74
CA GLU A 50 -12.81 -5.58 2.49
C GLU A 50 -12.88 -4.83 3.81
N ILE A 51 -11.92 -3.95 4.04
CA ILE A 51 -11.84 -3.06 5.20
C ILE A 51 -11.79 -1.63 4.69
N VAL A 52 -12.72 -0.81 5.11
CA VAL A 52 -12.82 0.60 4.71
C VAL A 52 -12.89 1.47 5.96
N SER A 53 -11.94 2.38 6.09
CA SER A 53 -11.90 3.42 7.13
C SER A 53 -11.69 4.79 6.49
N ASP A 54 -11.63 5.85 7.29
CA ASP A 54 -11.28 7.18 6.79
C ASP A 54 -9.80 7.27 6.40
N GLU A 55 -8.96 6.45 7.04
CA GLU A 55 -7.51 6.47 6.90
C GLU A 55 -7.02 5.54 5.79
N PHE A 56 -7.68 4.38 5.61
CA PHE A 56 -7.25 3.39 4.63
C PHE A 56 -8.38 2.50 4.11
N GLU A 57 -8.13 1.90 2.96
CA GLU A 57 -8.92 0.83 2.35
C GLU A 57 -8.01 -0.38 2.10
N LEU A 58 -8.50 -1.59 2.41
CA LEU A 58 -7.76 -2.84 2.23
C LEU A 58 -8.67 -3.92 1.67
N ASN A 59 -8.23 -4.58 0.62
CA ASN A 59 -8.86 -5.77 0.04
C ASN A 59 -7.88 -6.95 0.04
N GLY A 60 -8.39 -8.17 0.25
CA GLY A 60 -7.61 -9.40 0.18
C GLY A 60 -8.46 -10.63 0.56
N ASP A 61 -7.96 -11.84 0.33
CA ASP A 61 -8.72 -13.06 0.67
C ASP A 61 -8.48 -13.56 2.09
N LEU A 62 -7.38 -13.18 2.70
CA LEU A 62 -7.05 -13.55 4.08
C LEU A 62 -6.44 -12.33 4.79
N VAL A 63 -7.07 -11.88 5.86
CA VAL A 63 -6.58 -10.74 6.65
C VAL A 63 -6.48 -11.12 8.12
N LYS A 64 -5.31 -10.89 8.71
CA LYS A 64 -5.07 -10.93 10.15
C LYS A 64 -4.90 -9.52 10.67
N ILE A 65 -5.63 -9.20 11.72
CA ILE A 65 -5.57 -7.91 12.41
C ILE A 65 -5.07 -8.16 13.82
N TYR A 66 -3.85 -7.74 14.12
CA TYR A 66 -3.26 -7.86 15.45
C TYR A 66 -3.59 -6.64 16.30
N PHE A 67 -3.93 -6.87 17.56
CA PHE A 67 -4.26 -5.84 18.53
C PHE A 67 -3.50 -6.04 19.85
N GLU A 68 -3.35 -4.99 20.63
CA GLU A 68 -2.68 -5.08 21.95
C GLU A 68 -3.66 -5.35 23.10
N LYS A 69 -4.71 -4.54 23.20
CA LYS A 69 -5.68 -4.60 24.31
C LYS A 69 -7.07 -5.04 23.85
N ASP A 70 -7.58 -4.41 22.81
CA ASP A 70 -8.92 -4.64 22.28
C ASP A 70 -9.00 -4.31 20.77
N LEU A 71 -10.20 -4.45 20.19
CA LEU A 71 -10.51 -4.20 18.78
C LEU A 71 -10.10 -2.85 18.24
N TYR A 72 -9.95 -1.85 19.09
CA TYR A 72 -9.65 -0.47 18.70
C TYR A 72 -8.17 -0.14 18.79
N ASP A 73 -7.37 -1.04 19.38
CA ASP A 73 -5.92 -0.87 19.56
C ASP A 73 -5.14 -1.73 18.56
N ILE A 74 -5.38 -1.47 17.27
CA ILE A 74 -4.77 -2.22 16.17
C ILE A 74 -3.30 -1.86 16.05
N GLN A 75 -2.43 -2.88 16.00
CA GLN A 75 -0.99 -2.75 15.91
C GLN A 75 -0.47 -3.06 14.50
N GLU A 76 -1.00 -4.11 13.89
CA GLU A 76 -0.52 -4.60 12.62
C GLU A 76 -1.65 -5.26 11.83
N LEU A 77 -1.63 -5.04 10.51
CA LEU A 77 -2.47 -5.72 9.53
C LEU A 77 -1.58 -6.59 8.65
N ILE A 78 -1.97 -7.85 8.44
CA ILE A 78 -1.33 -8.74 7.46
C ILE A 78 -2.42 -9.25 6.54
N ALA A 79 -2.34 -8.89 5.26
CA ALA A 79 -3.24 -9.37 4.22
C ALA A 79 -2.50 -10.27 3.23
N SER A 80 -3.20 -11.25 2.66
CA SER A 80 -2.65 -12.19 1.69
C SER A 80 -3.66 -12.49 0.59
N THR A 81 -3.15 -12.81 -0.58
CA THR A 81 -3.87 -13.18 -1.80
C THR A 81 -4.66 -12.02 -2.40
N GLY A 82 -4.14 -11.50 -3.50
CA GLY A 82 -4.80 -10.46 -4.28
C GLY A 82 -4.96 -9.13 -3.50
N VAL A 83 -3.92 -8.74 -2.77
CA VAL A 83 -4.00 -7.58 -1.88
C VAL A 83 -3.99 -6.29 -2.69
N ILE A 84 -4.94 -5.41 -2.37
CA ILE A 84 -4.99 -4.01 -2.80
C ILE A 84 -5.14 -3.17 -1.53
N PHE A 85 -4.26 -2.20 -1.38
CA PHE A 85 -4.22 -1.30 -0.23
C PHE A 85 -4.15 0.15 -0.70
N LYS A 86 -4.88 1.01 -0.02
CA LYS A 86 -4.84 2.45 -0.23
C LYS A 86 -4.87 3.15 1.12
N SER A 87 -3.89 4.02 1.38
CA SER A 87 -3.89 4.92 2.52
C SER A 87 -4.13 6.35 2.05
N ASN A 88 -5.24 6.93 2.50
CA ASN A 88 -5.56 8.32 2.22
C ASN A 88 -4.68 9.26 3.05
N GLU A 89 -4.31 8.85 4.26
CA GLU A 89 -3.46 9.63 5.16
C GLU A 89 -2.04 9.79 4.61
N TYR A 90 -1.48 8.72 4.02
CA TYR A 90 -0.10 8.73 3.55
C TYR A 90 0.02 8.92 2.04
N ASN A 91 -1.09 9.04 1.29
CA ASN A 91 -1.11 9.04 -0.17
C ASN A 91 -0.33 7.86 -0.77
N ILE A 92 -0.59 6.66 -0.26
CA ILE A 92 0.04 5.42 -0.70
C ILE A 92 -1.01 4.48 -1.26
N GLU A 93 -0.76 3.92 -2.43
CA GLU A 93 -1.51 2.79 -2.97
C GLU A 93 -0.56 1.62 -3.19
N GLY A 94 -0.96 0.41 -2.81
CA GLY A 94 -0.13 -0.79 -2.95
C GLY A 94 -0.92 -1.99 -3.47
N LYS A 95 -0.24 -2.83 -4.26
CA LYS A 95 -0.78 -4.11 -4.74
C LYS A 95 0.29 -5.18 -4.64
N GLY A 96 -0.12 -6.40 -4.29
CA GLY A 96 0.79 -7.55 -4.22
C GLY A 96 0.10 -8.84 -3.82
N GLU A 97 0.89 -9.87 -3.56
CA GLU A 97 0.38 -11.12 -2.99
C GLU A 97 0.17 -11.01 -1.49
N THR A 98 1.04 -10.27 -0.81
CA THR A 98 0.95 -10.00 0.62
C THR A 98 1.19 -8.53 0.93
N LEU A 99 0.52 -8.06 1.97
CA LEU A 99 0.76 -6.77 2.60
C LEU A 99 0.99 -6.98 4.10
N LYS A 100 1.97 -6.28 4.63
CA LYS A 100 2.17 -6.11 6.06
C LYS A 100 2.21 -4.61 6.39
N PHE A 101 1.26 -4.15 7.19
CA PHE A 101 1.18 -2.76 7.63
C PHE A 101 1.30 -2.70 9.15
N ASN A 102 2.41 -2.18 9.63
CA ASN A 102 2.59 -1.87 11.04
C ASN A 102 2.20 -0.42 11.29
N ILE A 103 1.12 -0.22 12.05
CA ILE A 103 0.51 1.10 12.25
C ILE A 103 1.39 1.98 13.14
N GLN A 104 2.01 1.42 14.19
CA GLN A 104 2.79 2.19 15.15
C GLN A 104 4.03 2.86 14.56
N ASN A 105 4.71 2.21 13.65
CA ASN A 105 5.90 2.75 13.00
C ASN A 105 5.66 3.15 11.54
N GLU A 106 4.40 3.17 11.12
CA GLU A 106 3.95 3.56 9.78
C GLU A 106 4.72 2.83 8.67
N LYS A 107 4.99 1.54 8.92
CA LYS A 107 5.76 0.72 7.98
C LYS A 107 4.84 -0.16 7.15
N ILE A 108 4.89 0.05 5.84
CA ILE A 108 4.16 -0.72 4.83
C ILE A 108 5.15 -1.59 4.07
N ASN A 109 4.86 -2.89 3.96
CA ASN A 109 5.59 -3.80 3.10
C ASN A 109 4.60 -4.52 2.20
N VAL A 110 4.83 -4.46 0.89
CA VAL A 110 4.11 -5.19 -0.14
C VAL A 110 5.07 -6.19 -0.76
N SER A 111 4.65 -7.45 -0.94
CA SER A 111 5.51 -8.47 -1.53
C SER A 111 4.77 -9.45 -2.43
N GLY A 112 5.52 -10.10 -3.33
CA GLY A 112 5.05 -11.05 -4.34
C GLY A 112 5.59 -10.74 -5.73
N GLU A 113 5.32 -11.62 -6.70
CA GLU A 113 5.85 -11.55 -8.07
C GLU A 113 5.49 -10.24 -8.82
N LYS A 114 4.44 -9.56 -8.41
CA LYS A 114 3.96 -8.30 -9.02
C LYS A 114 3.62 -7.30 -7.95
N SER A 115 4.62 -6.94 -7.16
CA SER A 115 4.48 -5.91 -6.14
C SER A 115 4.54 -4.53 -6.78
N GLU A 116 3.55 -3.72 -6.49
CA GLU A 116 3.43 -2.33 -6.93
C GLU A 116 3.15 -1.44 -5.73
N LEU A 117 3.79 -0.29 -5.67
CA LEU A 117 3.51 0.73 -4.68
C LEU A 117 3.62 2.12 -5.33
N PHE A 118 2.58 2.90 -5.17
CA PHE A 118 2.47 4.27 -5.67
C PHE A 118 2.50 5.21 -4.47
N LEU A 119 3.40 6.16 -4.53
CA LEU A 119 3.60 7.16 -3.51
C LEU A 119 3.64 8.53 -4.20
N GLU A 120 2.50 9.24 -4.18
CA GLU A 120 2.36 10.53 -4.87
C GLU A 120 2.75 10.44 -6.35
N THR A 121 3.91 10.99 -6.75
CA THR A 121 4.43 10.97 -8.13
C THR A 121 5.47 9.87 -8.38
N THR A 122 5.71 9.01 -7.37
CA THR A 122 6.70 7.93 -7.46
C THR A 122 6.03 6.58 -7.55
N GLU A 123 6.35 5.83 -8.60
CA GLU A 123 5.90 4.48 -8.82
C GLU A 123 7.04 3.49 -8.54
N MET A 124 6.79 2.50 -7.71
CA MET A 124 7.73 1.46 -7.31
C MET A 124 7.22 0.08 -7.73
N PHE A 125 8.07 -0.74 -8.31
CA PHE A 125 7.73 -2.08 -8.77
C PHE A 125 8.79 -3.09 -8.35
N SER A 126 8.38 -4.31 -8.05
CA SER A 126 9.29 -5.42 -7.75
C SER A 126 8.63 -6.78 -8.00
N ASP A 127 9.42 -7.78 -8.30
CA ASP A 127 9.04 -9.20 -8.23
C ASP A 127 9.40 -9.86 -6.87
N GLY A 128 9.83 -9.06 -5.92
CA GLY A 128 10.15 -9.45 -4.55
C GLY A 128 9.37 -8.65 -3.53
N SER A 129 9.95 -7.56 -3.00
CA SER A 129 9.29 -6.75 -1.98
C SER A 129 9.55 -5.25 -2.13
N ILE A 130 8.59 -4.47 -1.67
CA ILE A 130 8.66 -3.01 -1.55
C ILE A 130 8.29 -2.64 -0.12
N THR A 131 9.17 -1.94 0.56
CA THR A 131 8.95 -1.46 1.93
C THR A 131 9.03 0.05 1.96
N VAL A 132 8.05 0.70 2.56
CA VAL A 132 8.08 2.14 2.87
C VAL A 132 7.92 2.29 4.39
N ASN A 133 8.80 3.06 5.00
CA ASN A 133 8.65 3.52 6.38
C ASN A 133 8.36 5.02 6.34
N ASN A 134 7.10 5.37 6.50
CA ASN A 134 6.64 6.74 6.38
C ASN A 134 7.19 7.62 7.50
N LEU A 135 7.26 7.09 8.73
CA LEU A 135 7.80 7.80 9.90
C LEU A 135 9.30 8.10 9.74
N ALA A 136 10.08 7.14 9.20
CA ALA A 136 11.51 7.32 8.97
C ALA A 136 11.81 8.05 7.65
N GLY A 137 10.82 8.25 6.78
CA GLY A 137 11.03 8.82 5.46
C GLY A 137 11.94 7.96 4.58
N SER A 138 11.86 6.63 4.66
CA SER A 138 12.75 5.73 3.92
C SER A 138 11.99 4.65 3.18
N PHE A 139 12.61 4.12 2.12
CA PHE A 139 12.06 2.97 1.40
C PHE A 139 13.17 2.01 0.98
N SER A 140 12.78 0.75 0.72
CA SER A 140 13.62 -0.30 0.16
C SER A 140 12.81 -1.13 -0.82
N ILE A 141 13.41 -1.45 -1.97
CA ILE A 141 12.87 -2.33 -3.00
C ILE A 141 13.87 -3.44 -3.22
N GLU A 142 13.41 -4.69 -3.21
CA GLU A 142 14.24 -5.87 -3.44
C GLU A 142 13.57 -6.82 -4.43
N GLY A 143 14.30 -7.25 -5.45
CA GLY A 143 13.83 -8.19 -6.47
C GLY A 143 14.54 -8.01 -7.80
N SER A 144 14.51 -9.04 -8.64
CA SER A 144 15.23 -9.06 -9.93
C SER A 144 14.70 -8.04 -10.94
N ASN A 145 13.44 -7.62 -10.79
CA ASN A 145 12.78 -6.66 -11.65
C ASN A 145 12.39 -5.38 -10.88
N SER A 146 13.22 -5.00 -9.91
CA SER A 146 12.97 -3.78 -9.13
C SER A 146 13.19 -2.53 -9.97
N LYS A 147 12.25 -1.60 -9.89
CA LYS A 147 12.33 -0.31 -10.59
C LYS A 147 11.60 0.80 -9.85
N ILE A 148 12.05 2.01 -10.09
CA ILE A 148 11.39 3.26 -9.72
C ILE A 148 11.15 4.08 -10.96
N ILE A 149 9.98 4.68 -11.04
CA ILE A 149 9.61 5.66 -12.04
C ILE A 149 9.14 6.92 -11.31
N SER A 150 9.73 8.05 -11.59
CA SER A 150 9.25 9.35 -11.15
C SER A 150 9.37 10.38 -12.28
N ASP A 151 8.87 11.59 -12.10
CA ASP A 151 8.86 12.61 -13.16
C ASP A 151 10.25 12.91 -13.71
N THR A 152 11.30 12.73 -12.94
CA THR A 152 12.67 13.16 -13.29
C THR A 152 13.67 12.03 -13.40
N ILE A 153 13.32 10.80 -12.96
CA ILE A 153 14.27 9.70 -12.88
C ILE A 153 13.61 8.34 -13.08
N PHE A 154 14.24 7.48 -13.86
CA PHE A 154 13.93 6.07 -14.02
C PHE A 154 15.10 5.24 -13.54
N ILE A 155 14.86 4.28 -12.65
CA ILE A 155 15.89 3.46 -12.04
C ILE A 155 15.51 1.99 -12.12
N THR A 156 16.47 1.14 -12.45
CA THR A 156 16.36 -0.31 -12.32
C THR A 156 17.54 -0.88 -11.54
N GLY A 157 17.32 -1.92 -10.78
CA GLY A 157 18.37 -2.62 -10.03
C GLY A 157 17.75 -3.76 -9.20
N PHE A 158 18.58 -4.58 -8.55
CA PHE A 158 18.10 -5.64 -7.68
C PHE A 158 17.68 -5.09 -6.31
N THR A 159 18.50 -4.23 -5.73
CA THR A 159 18.19 -3.54 -4.46
C THR A 159 18.22 -2.03 -4.70
N ILE A 160 17.16 -1.35 -4.30
CA ILE A 160 17.06 0.10 -4.37
C ILE A 160 16.63 0.61 -2.98
N ASN A 161 17.54 1.30 -2.29
CA ASN A 161 17.24 1.95 -1.01
C ASN A 161 17.20 3.46 -1.20
N GLY A 162 16.29 4.13 -0.52
CA GLY A 162 16.19 5.58 -0.66
C GLY A 162 15.61 6.29 0.55
N ILE A 163 15.81 7.59 0.52
CA ILE A 163 15.27 8.54 1.49
C ILE A 163 14.29 9.46 0.78
N LEU A 164 13.16 9.67 1.42
CA LEU A 164 12.10 10.59 1.00
C LEU A 164 12.14 11.83 1.89
N VAL A 165 12.06 12.99 1.31
CA VAL A 165 11.96 14.27 2.03
C VAL A 165 10.68 14.99 1.62
N ASN A 166 10.04 15.65 2.58
CA ASN A 166 8.89 16.49 2.28
C ASN A 166 9.35 17.84 1.76
N LYS A 167 8.97 18.18 0.54
CA LYS A 167 9.27 19.45 -0.09
C LYS A 167 7.96 20.08 -0.59
N ASN A 168 7.57 21.19 0.04
CA ASN A 168 6.34 21.90 -0.31
C ASN A 168 5.05 21.06 -0.20
N GLY A 169 5.01 20.06 0.69
CA GLY A 169 3.86 19.17 0.87
C GLY A 169 3.85 17.92 -0.02
N THR A 170 4.85 17.74 -0.87
CA THR A 170 5.05 16.55 -1.71
C THR A 170 6.31 15.80 -1.27
N ARG A 171 6.25 14.48 -1.22
CA ARG A 171 7.42 13.65 -0.92
C ARG A 171 8.23 13.40 -2.18
N GLU A 172 9.50 13.74 -2.11
CA GLU A 172 10.46 13.58 -3.21
C GLU A 172 11.61 12.72 -2.76
N ILE A 173 12.21 11.97 -3.69
CA ILE A 173 13.41 11.20 -3.43
C ILE A 173 14.59 12.18 -3.26
N SER A 174 15.26 12.08 -2.11
CA SER A 174 16.46 12.86 -1.79
C SER A 174 17.73 12.08 -2.14
N ASN A 175 17.84 10.86 -1.63
CA ASN A 175 19.01 10.02 -1.81
C ASN A 175 18.60 8.62 -2.24
N LEU A 176 19.45 7.98 -3.05
CA LEU A 176 19.31 6.59 -3.46
C LEU A 176 20.65 5.87 -3.37
N GLU A 177 20.59 4.60 -2.96
CA GLU A 177 21.64 3.62 -3.13
C GLU A 177 21.07 2.45 -3.92
N VAL A 178 21.67 2.15 -5.07
CA VAL A 178 21.20 1.11 -5.98
C VAL A 178 22.30 0.08 -6.18
N TYR A 179 21.91 -1.19 -6.14
CA TYR A 179 22.81 -2.31 -6.35
C TYR A 179 22.20 -3.37 -7.27
N ASP A 180 23.01 -3.93 -8.16
CA ASP A 180 22.68 -5.09 -8.98
C ASP A 180 23.95 -5.90 -9.28
N GLU A 181 23.88 -7.23 -9.15
CA GLU A 181 25.01 -8.11 -9.49
C GLU A 181 25.37 -8.07 -10.98
N ASN A 182 24.38 -7.82 -11.84
CA ASN A 182 24.53 -7.73 -13.28
C ASN A 182 24.77 -6.28 -13.69
N ILE A 183 23.69 -5.54 -13.89
CA ILE A 183 23.72 -4.15 -14.33
C ILE A 183 22.47 -3.42 -13.86
N LEU A 184 22.64 -2.34 -13.14
CA LEU A 184 21.61 -1.35 -12.85
C LEU A 184 21.59 -0.26 -13.92
N SER A 185 20.49 0.47 -14.04
CA SER A 185 20.43 1.68 -14.83
C SER A 185 19.82 2.84 -14.05
N ILE A 186 20.35 4.03 -14.26
CA ILE A 186 19.77 5.30 -13.82
C ILE A 186 19.66 6.19 -15.03
N ILE A 187 18.45 6.63 -15.33
CA ILE A 187 18.13 7.47 -16.49
C ILE A 187 17.45 8.73 -15.98
N THR A 188 17.99 9.89 -16.31
CA THR A 188 17.41 11.22 -16.09
C THR A 188 17.18 11.90 -17.44
N GLU A 189 16.69 13.15 -17.47
CA GLU A 189 16.51 13.89 -18.71
C GLU A 189 17.82 14.04 -19.51
N ASP A 190 18.96 14.21 -18.81
CA ASP A 190 20.24 14.55 -19.42
C ASP A 190 21.30 13.44 -19.30
N THR A 191 21.02 12.38 -18.53
CA THR A 191 22.06 11.37 -18.19
C THR A 191 21.48 9.96 -18.24
N GLU A 192 22.27 9.06 -18.82
CA GLU A 192 22.04 7.62 -18.76
C GLU A 192 23.30 6.95 -18.22
N MET A 193 23.16 6.23 -17.10
CA MET A 193 24.25 5.55 -16.41
C MET A 193 23.96 4.08 -16.23
N PHE A 194 24.98 3.26 -16.43
CA PHE A 194 24.96 1.82 -16.20
C PHE A 194 26.11 1.44 -15.27
N SER A 195 25.84 0.67 -14.23
CA SER A 195 26.83 0.27 -13.23
C SER A 195 26.39 -1.01 -12.51
N LYS A 196 27.16 -1.45 -11.52
CA LYS A 196 26.76 -2.48 -10.55
C LYS A 196 26.35 -1.88 -9.20
N LYS A 197 26.84 -0.69 -8.92
CA LYS A 197 26.48 0.09 -7.74
C LYS A 197 26.42 1.56 -8.15
N ALA A 198 25.41 2.26 -7.62
CA ALA A 198 25.28 3.69 -7.82
C ALA A 198 24.76 4.35 -6.55
N PHE A 199 25.17 5.58 -6.37
CA PHE A 199 24.64 6.48 -5.37
C PHE A 199 24.11 7.75 -6.06
N TYR A 200 22.95 8.19 -5.67
CA TYR A 200 22.35 9.44 -6.15
C TYR A 200 22.06 10.35 -4.97
N ASP A 201 22.51 11.58 -5.06
CA ASP A 201 22.20 12.66 -4.14
C ASP A 201 21.62 13.82 -4.92
N ARG A 202 20.36 14.15 -4.63
CA ARG A 202 19.62 15.18 -5.33
C ARG A 202 20.09 16.59 -4.93
N GLU A 203 20.44 16.81 -3.65
CA GLU A 203 20.83 18.14 -3.18
C GLU A 203 22.19 18.55 -3.75
N GLU A 204 23.10 17.59 -3.85
CA GLU A 204 24.42 17.80 -4.44
C GLU A 204 24.40 17.63 -5.96
N SER A 205 23.30 17.14 -6.55
CA SER A 205 23.18 16.79 -7.99
C SER A 205 24.28 15.81 -8.46
N ILE A 206 24.63 14.86 -7.60
CA ILE A 206 25.69 13.87 -7.83
C ILE A 206 25.06 12.51 -8.14
N ILE A 207 25.62 11.83 -9.15
CA ILE A 207 25.42 10.40 -9.42
C ILE A 207 26.81 9.77 -9.48
N GLU A 208 27.09 8.78 -8.61
CA GLU A 208 28.35 8.05 -8.53
C GLU A 208 28.15 6.55 -8.79
#